data_a125f342079498f88f048beadfc5f0d9
#
_entry.id   a125f342079498f88f048beadfc5f0d9
#
_cell.length_a   1.000
_cell.length_b   1.000
_cell.length_c   1.000
_cell.angle_alpha   90.00
_cell.angle_beta   90.00
_cell.angle_gamma   90.00
#
_symmetry.space_group_name_H-M   'P 1'
#
loop_
_entity.id
_entity.type
_entity.pdbx_description
1 polymer ?
#
loop_
_entity_poly.entity_id
_entity_poly.type
_entity_poly.pdbx_seq_one_letter_code
_entity_poly.pdbx_strand_id
1 'polypeptide(L)'
;MASLKLLLGMIPSTSKIEQAEKALITEFEKLNVFTGSEVLAKYNKLNGLINSSDFVQKCKEIKSIQYKDSEEYIKEKEFNSLHRAKDIVLYFRTISGNALKRFNEMEGSSKITEFEALEKFIESPGFREKQKTKPFTFRDTDEYRKFDEYKSLKKDHEVRAFLKSSRKEEITKSKTILRYEELSAFVKSSEFLAKKNMKPITFKDSEEYKKLLEYKRIRGSLEIKEFYRFKSSKEYANFLNTDNSARLKRYHELKEYVATPEFKKQKEYLLDKKRFEKTEMYQEVQKYNKLKKTGDIIWYFKVKDSDKFDLLKGRDLTFSDEFEGEKLDTKKWLTNYYWGEKLFKDRYSVESDLQAYTEKENFEVRNSILRINTKPHKIQGKVWSAASGFTTKEFSYTSGLINSGSSFRQKFGTFSAKIKLGNPAAKSAFWMLADKITPHIDICRTSGGKVWFDYFSTKGNKSNASVGSRYSNDYFIYTLEWTSDKLVWKINGNEVFSQTSGVPQEPMYVLLAGGLDKPVNGLTSMEIDWVRVYKNK
;
A
#
# COMPACT_ATOMS: atom_id res chain seq x y z
N MET A 1 44.91 31.47 -13.63
CA MET A 1 45.82 30.52 -14.37
C MET A 1 44.98 29.42 -14.93
N ALA A 2 45.13 29.11 -16.24
CA ALA A 2 44.41 27.98 -16.85
C ALA A 2 44.69 26.69 -16.09
N SER A 3 43.66 25.85 -15.89
CA SER A 3 43.82 24.62 -15.13
C SER A 3 44.87 23.67 -15.79
N LEU A 4 45.59 22.90 -14.99
CA LEU A 4 46.56 21.94 -15.49
C LEU A 4 45.94 20.98 -16.54
N LYS A 5 44.65 20.66 -16.40
CA LYS A 5 43.90 19.84 -17.37
C LYS A 5 43.86 20.50 -18.77
N LEU A 6 43.66 21.82 -18.85
CA LEU A 6 43.68 22.55 -20.11
C LEU A 6 45.10 22.54 -20.74
N LEU A 7 46.15 22.78 -19.94
CA LEU A 7 47.51 22.75 -20.42
C LEU A 7 47.89 21.36 -21.01
N LEU A 8 47.43 20.31 -20.39
CA LEU A 8 47.66 18.94 -20.82
C LEU A 8 46.69 18.43 -21.89
N GLY A 9 45.67 19.23 -22.25
CA GLY A 9 44.62 18.80 -23.19
C GLY A 9 43.65 17.73 -22.62
N MET A 10 43.59 17.59 -21.29
CA MET A 10 42.78 16.59 -20.59
C MET A 10 41.39 17.13 -20.29
N ILE A 11 40.70 17.65 -21.29
CA ILE A 11 39.32 18.12 -21.18
C ILE A 11 38.37 17.19 -21.96
N PRO A 12 37.09 17.09 -21.57
CA PRO A 12 36.12 16.31 -22.33
C PRO A 12 36.06 16.75 -23.79
N SER A 13 35.89 15.84 -24.73
CA SER A 13 35.63 16.19 -26.12
C SER A 13 34.28 16.86 -26.26
N THR A 14 34.15 17.77 -27.23
CA THR A 14 32.91 18.48 -27.55
C THR A 14 31.75 17.50 -27.77
N SER A 15 31.98 16.43 -28.53
CA SER A 15 30.97 15.42 -28.79
C SER A 15 30.43 14.71 -27.51
N LYS A 16 31.32 14.46 -26.53
CA LYS A 16 30.88 13.86 -25.25
C LYS A 16 29.99 14.83 -24.45
N ILE A 17 30.31 16.12 -24.49
CA ILE A 17 29.52 17.15 -23.81
C ILE A 17 28.13 17.25 -24.44
N GLU A 18 28.08 17.33 -25.77
CA GLU A 18 26.81 17.40 -26.50
C GLU A 18 25.95 16.15 -26.31
N GLN A 19 26.55 14.97 -26.33
CA GLN A 19 25.84 13.74 -26.02
C GLN A 19 25.29 13.72 -24.60
N ALA A 20 26.08 14.19 -23.62
CA ALA A 20 25.63 14.28 -22.23
C ALA A 20 24.51 15.32 -22.06
N GLU A 21 24.61 16.49 -22.71
CA GLU A 21 23.57 17.50 -22.70
C GLU A 21 22.28 17.01 -23.35
N LYS A 22 22.39 16.40 -24.52
CA LYS A 22 21.24 15.79 -25.21
C LYS A 22 20.56 14.70 -24.36
N ALA A 23 21.36 13.82 -23.76
CA ALA A 23 20.83 12.77 -22.87
C ALA A 23 20.13 13.38 -21.65
N LEU A 24 20.69 14.45 -21.06
CA LEU A 24 20.10 15.16 -19.95
C LEU A 24 18.77 15.84 -20.32
N ILE A 25 18.71 16.48 -21.48
CA ILE A 25 17.47 17.09 -21.99
C ILE A 25 16.40 16.02 -22.22
N THR A 26 16.75 14.94 -22.93
CA THR A 26 15.82 13.83 -23.19
C THR A 26 15.27 13.21 -21.90
N GLU A 27 16.15 13.08 -20.90
CA GLU A 27 15.72 12.52 -19.60
C GLU A 27 14.85 13.51 -18.81
N PHE A 28 15.10 14.82 -18.94
CA PHE A 28 14.25 15.86 -18.34
C PHE A 28 12.88 15.93 -18.99
N GLU A 29 12.81 15.81 -20.32
CA GLU A 29 11.56 15.71 -21.07
C GLU A 29 10.77 14.45 -20.62
N LYS A 30 11.45 13.31 -20.50
CA LYS A 30 10.87 12.08 -19.95
C LYS A 30 10.28 12.32 -18.55
N LEU A 31 10.99 13.06 -17.68
CA LEU A 31 10.50 13.39 -16.34
C LEU A 31 9.21 14.23 -16.41
N ASN A 32 9.18 15.25 -17.26
CA ASN A 32 8.02 16.12 -17.42
C ASN A 32 6.79 15.34 -17.95
N VAL A 33 6.99 14.50 -18.96
CA VAL A 33 5.94 13.64 -19.51
C VAL A 33 5.44 12.65 -18.45
N PHE A 34 6.36 12.02 -17.72
CA PHE A 34 5.99 11.01 -16.70
C PHE A 34 5.27 11.65 -15.53
N THR A 35 5.60 12.91 -15.17
CA THR A 35 4.91 13.65 -14.09
C THR A 35 3.42 13.80 -14.35
N GLY A 36 3.00 13.93 -15.62
CA GLY A 36 1.59 13.98 -16.04
C GLY A 36 0.98 12.62 -16.39
N SER A 37 1.70 11.52 -16.20
CA SER A 37 1.25 10.20 -16.68
C SER A 37 0.16 9.58 -15.82
N GLU A 38 -0.72 8.83 -16.45
CA GLU A 38 -1.76 8.03 -15.76
C GLU A 38 -1.16 7.00 -14.81
N VAL A 39 0.02 6.46 -15.13
CA VAL A 39 0.73 5.49 -14.30
C VAL A 39 1.11 6.12 -12.96
N LEU A 40 1.68 7.32 -12.97
CA LEU A 40 2.02 8.04 -11.75
C LEU A 40 0.78 8.46 -10.96
N ALA A 41 -0.26 8.94 -11.65
CA ALA A 41 -1.54 9.27 -11.03
C ALA A 41 -2.15 8.06 -10.31
N LYS A 42 -2.15 6.91 -10.95
CA LYS A 42 -2.62 5.64 -10.38
C LYS A 42 -1.77 5.21 -9.17
N TYR A 43 -0.45 5.33 -9.27
CA TYR A 43 0.45 5.04 -8.15
C TYR A 43 0.15 5.95 -6.96
N ASN A 44 0.02 7.26 -7.17
CA ASN A 44 -0.25 8.23 -6.12
C ASN A 44 -1.61 7.98 -5.46
N LYS A 45 -2.65 7.66 -6.24
CA LYS A 45 -3.98 7.28 -5.73
C LYS A 45 -3.91 6.05 -4.84
N LEU A 46 -3.22 5.01 -5.30
CA LEU A 46 -3.06 3.77 -4.51
C LEU A 46 -2.20 4.02 -3.27
N ASN A 47 -1.13 4.79 -3.39
CA ASN A 47 -0.28 5.16 -2.26
C ASN A 47 -1.06 5.94 -1.19
N GLY A 48 -1.90 6.90 -1.60
CA GLY A 48 -2.79 7.63 -0.69
C GLY A 48 -3.80 6.70 -0.03
N LEU A 49 -4.41 5.79 -0.80
CA LEU A 49 -5.39 4.83 -0.28
C LEU A 49 -4.78 3.92 0.77
N ILE A 50 -3.70 3.20 0.45
CA ILE A 50 -3.12 2.18 1.35
C ILE A 50 -2.45 2.75 2.59
N ASN A 51 -2.05 4.02 2.56
CA ASN A 51 -1.46 4.72 3.70
C ASN A 51 -2.49 5.57 4.47
N SER A 52 -3.75 5.58 4.04
CA SER A 52 -4.81 6.25 4.81
C SER A 52 -5.03 5.55 6.15
N SER A 53 -5.35 6.33 7.18
CA SER A 53 -5.60 5.80 8.54
C SER A 53 -6.72 4.76 8.55
N ASP A 54 -7.79 5.00 7.79
CA ASP A 54 -8.93 4.10 7.66
C ASP A 54 -8.53 2.76 7.04
N PHE A 55 -7.77 2.79 5.93
CA PHE A 55 -7.29 1.57 5.27
C PHE A 55 -6.36 0.75 6.17
N VAL A 56 -5.41 1.42 6.82
CA VAL A 56 -4.47 0.78 7.74
C VAL A 56 -5.21 0.17 8.93
N GLN A 57 -6.20 0.89 9.47
CA GLN A 57 -7.00 0.41 10.59
C GLN A 57 -7.81 -0.82 10.20
N LYS A 58 -8.54 -0.78 9.08
CA LYS A 58 -9.29 -1.93 8.56
C LYS A 58 -8.40 -3.15 8.28
N CYS A 59 -7.20 -2.92 7.72
CA CYS A 59 -6.23 -4.00 7.54
C CYS A 59 -5.82 -4.64 8.86
N LYS A 60 -5.60 -3.84 9.91
CA LYS A 60 -5.29 -4.34 11.25
C LYS A 60 -6.45 -5.13 11.83
N GLU A 61 -7.66 -4.61 11.74
CA GLU A 61 -8.87 -5.26 12.21
C GLU A 61 -9.05 -6.64 11.58
N ILE A 62 -9.02 -6.73 10.24
CA ILE A 62 -9.16 -8.01 9.52
C ILE A 62 -8.05 -9.00 9.93
N LYS A 63 -6.83 -8.53 10.09
CA LYS A 63 -5.68 -9.39 10.46
C LYS A 63 -5.70 -9.81 11.93
N SER A 64 -6.23 -8.97 12.81
CA SER A 64 -6.27 -9.21 14.26
C SER A 64 -7.42 -10.11 14.69
N ILE A 65 -8.42 -10.34 13.83
CA ILE A 65 -9.55 -11.23 14.14
C ILE A 65 -9.03 -12.60 14.55
N GLN A 66 -9.40 -13.03 15.75
CA GLN A 66 -9.12 -14.38 16.24
C GLN A 66 -10.43 -15.10 16.51
N TYR A 67 -10.52 -16.35 16.07
CA TYR A 67 -11.69 -17.18 16.34
C TYR A 67 -12.01 -17.27 17.82
N LYS A 68 -10.97 -17.30 18.68
CA LYS A 68 -11.13 -17.40 20.14
C LYS A 68 -11.85 -16.20 20.78
N ASP A 69 -11.85 -15.05 20.11
CA ASP A 69 -12.45 -13.81 20.62
C ASP A 69 -13.85 -13.58 20.04
N SER A 70 -14.32 -14.48 19.18
CA SER A 70 -15.61 -14.36 18.52
C SER A 70 -16.75 -14.96 19.35
N GLU A 71 -17.98 -14.51 19.09
CA GLU A 71 -19.20 -15.09 19.65
C GLU A 71 -19.36 -16.56 19.24
N GLU A 72 -18.96 -16.89 18.01
CA GLU A 72 -19.01 -18.26 17.49
C GLU A 72 -18.16 -19.21 18.35
N TYR A 73 -16.96 -18.77 18.73
CA TYR A 73 -16.13 -19.59 19.62
C TYR A 73 -16.75 -19.74 21.01
N ILE A 74 -17.30 -18.66 21.58
CA ILE A 74 -17.93 -18.71 22.89
C ILE A 74 -19.11 -19.68 22.87
N LYS A 75 -19.97 -19.59 21.86
CA LYS A 75 -21.15 -20.47 21.68
C LYS A 75 -20.74 -21.92 21.42
N GLU A 76 -19.71 -22.14 20.58
CA GLU A 76 -19.20 -23.50 20.34
C GLU A 76 -18.56 -24.09 21.59
N LYS A 77 -17.81 -23.32 22.35
CA LYS A 77 -17.21 -23.74 23.61
C LYS A 77 -18.30 -24.09 24.64
N GLU A 78 -19.35 -23.28 24.72
CA GLU A 78 -20.51 -23.53 25.58
C GLU A 78 -21.21 -24.82 25.15
N PHE A 79 -21.49 -24.98 23.85
CA PHE A 79 -22.06 -26.21 23.30
C PHE A 79 -21.23 -27.45 23.66
N ASN A 80 -19.91 -27.39 23.42
CA ASN A 80 -19.00 -28.49 23.73
C ASN A 80 -18.95 -28.79 25.23
N SER A 81 -19.07 -27.81 26.09
CA SER A 81 -19.15 -27.94 27.54
C SER A 81 -20.44 -28.66 27.94
N LEU A 82 -21.59 -28.21 27.41
CA LEU A 82 -22.89 -28.79 27.68
C LEU A 82 -22.99 -30.23 27.10
N HIS A 83 -22.47 -30.45 25.89
CA HIS A 83 -22.46 -31.75 25.25
C HIS A 83 -21.72 -32.82 26.06
N ARG A 84 -20.71 -32.42 26.82
CA ARG A 84 -19.91 -33.31 27.71
C ARG A 84 -20.39 -33.28 29.15
N ALA A 85 -21.36 -32.45 29.46
CA ALA A 85 -21.87 -32.32 30.83
C ALA A 85 -22.58 -33.63 31.25
N LYS A 86 -22.24 -34.12 32.45
CA LYS A 86 -22.71 -35.42 32.96
C LYS A 86 -24.25 -35.52 33.00
N ASP A 87 -24.91 -34.45 33.37
CA ASP A 87 -26.38 -34.37 33.42
C ASP A 87 -27.01 -34.48 32.03
N ILE A 88 -26.49 -33.78 31.03
CA ILE A 88 -26.98 -33.83 29.64
C ILE A 88 -26.70 -35.21 29.01
N VAL A 89 -25.49 -35.72 29.19
CA VAL A 89 -25.13 -37.06 28.69
C VAL A 89 -26.01 -38.13 29.30
N LEU A 90 -26.23 -38.06 30.64
CA LEU A 90 -27.08 -39.02 31.35
C LEU A 90 -28.54 -38.88 30.92
N TYR A 91 -29.04 -37.67 30.71
CA TYR A 91 -30.40 -37.39 30.21
C TYR A 91 -30.63 -38.10 28.86
N PHE A 92 -29.78 -37.85 27.87
CA PHE A 92 -29.93 -38.49 26.56
C PHE A 92 -29.80 -40.03 26.62
N ARG A 93 -28.92 -40.53 27.45
CA ARG A 93 -28.79 -41.99 27.70
C ARG A 93 -30.07 -42.53 28.31
N THR A 94 -30.70 -41.81 29.23
CA THR A 94 -31.96 -42.25 29.89
C THR A 94 -33.11 -42.25 28.90
N ILE A 95 -33.25 -41.23 28.06
CA ILE A 95 -34.31 -41.16 27.02
C ILE A 95 -34.16 -42.28 25.99
N SER A 96 -32.94 -42.57 25.55
CA SER A 96 -32.69 -43.60 24.56
C SER A 96 -32.78 -45.02 25.16
N GLY A 97 -32.83 -45.12 26.50
CA GLY A 97 -32.83 -46.39 27.21
C GLY A 97 -34.22 -47.01 27.37
N ASN A 98 -34.31 -48.33 27.38
CA ASN A 98 -35.56 -49.06 27.58
C ASN A 98 -36.12 -48.95 29.01
N ALA A 99 -35.29 -48.50 29.97
CA ALA A 99 -35.72 -48.38 31.37
C ALA A 99 -36.79 -47.30 31.57
N LEU A 100 -36.61 -46.13 30.98
CA LEU A 100 -37.59 -45.03 31.03
C LEU A 100 -38.90 -45.43 30.31
N LYS A 101 -38.78 -46.10 29.14
CA LYS A 101 -39.97 -46.56 28.41
C LYS A 101 -40.80 -47.53 29.24
N ARG A 102 -40.18 -48.58 29.83
CA ARG A 102 -40.86 -49.54 30.71
C ARG A 102 -41.42 -48.88 31.94
N PHE A 103 -40.72 -47.92 32.51
CA PHE A 103 -41.19 -47.16 33.65
C PHE A 103 -42.49 -46.38 33.32
N ASN A 104 -42.48 -45.65 32.17
CA ASN A 104 -43.66 -44.92 31.73
C ASN A 104 -44.88 -45.81 31.40
N GLU A 105 -44.64 -47.03 30.86
CA GLU A 105 -45.68 -48.03 30.61
C GLU A 105 -46.30 -48.58 31.91
N MET A 106 -45.52 -48.59 33.00
CA MET A 106 -45.97 -49.11 34.29
C MET A 106 -46.55 -48.06 35.21
N GLU A 107 -46.20 -46.81 35.01
CA GLU A 107 -46.69 -45.69 35.85
C GLU A 107 -48.20 -45.54 35.73
N GLY A 108 -48.93 -45.49 36.87
CA GLY A 108 -50.38 -45.44 36.92
C GLY A 108 -51.08 -46.80 36.99
N SER A 109 -50.29 -47.87 37.01
CA SER A 109 -50.88 -49.22 37.20
C SER A 109 -51.44 -49.43 38.61
N SER A 110 -52.45 -50.26 38.71
CA SER A 110 -53.11 -50.56 39.99
C SER A 110 -52.20 -51.13 41.09
N LYS A 111 -51.03 -51.69 40.73
CA LYS A 111 -50.10 -52.23 41.70
C LYS A 111 -49.47 -51.23 42.68
N ILE A 112 -49.22 -49.99 42.29
CA ILE A 112 -48.54 -48.99 43.14
C ILE A 112 -49.46 -48.52 44.28
N THR A 113 -50.73 -48.29 43.97
CA THR A 113 -51.70 -47.84 44.99
C THR A 113 -51.89 -48.86 46.11
N GLU A 114 -51.84 -50.13 45.79
CA GLU A 114 -51.90 -51.20 46.80
C GLU A 114 -50.68 -51.16 47.75
N PHE A 115 -49.48 -50.91 47.22
CA PHE A 115 -48.29 -50.82 48.05
C PHE A 115 -48.37 -49.62 49.01
N GLU A 116 -48.76 -48.45 48.54
CA GLU A 116 -48.88 -47.25 49.37
C GLU A 116 -49.96 -47.40 50.47
N ALA A 117 -51.04 -48.08 50.14
CA ALA A 117 -52.10 -48.37 51.10
C ALA A 117 -51.68 -49.38 52.20
N LEU A 118 -50.93 -50.39 51.80
CA LEU A 118 -50.35 -51.32 52.79
C LEU A 118 -49.35 -50.65 53.72
N GLU A 119 -48.55 -49.68 53.17
CA GLU A 119 -47.59 -48.90 53.98
C GLU A 119 -48.35 -48.08 55.05
N LYS A 120 -49.42 -47.39 54.64
CA LYS A 120 -50.26 -46.62 55.55
C LYS A 120 -51.01 -47.53 56.57
N PHE A 121 -51.46 -48.71 56.13
CA PHE A 121 -52.11 -49.71 57.00
C PHE A 121 -51.19 -50.16 58.11
N ILE A 122 -49.94 -50.58 57.80
CA ILE A 122 -49.01 -51.12 58.82
C ILE A 122 -48.48 -50.04 59.76
N GLU A 123 -48.49 -48.77 59.33
CA GLU A 123 -48.08 -47.62 60.17
C GLU A 123 -49.22 -47.15 61.11
N SER A 124 -50.43 -47.68 60.91
CA SER A 124 -51.61 -47.30 61.72
C SER A 124 -51.51 -47.79 63.14
N PRO A 125 -52.07 -47.03 64.15
CA PRO A 125 -52.13 -47.49 65.53
C PRO A 125 -52.84 -48.81 65.74
N GLY A 126 -53.94 -49.10 64.99
CA GLY A 126 -54.71 -50.31 65.07
C GLY A 126 -53.94 -51.58 64.63
N PHE A 127 -53.01 -51.38 63.59
CA PHE A 127 -52.13 -52.47 63.20
C PHE A 127 -51.13 -52.81 64.29
N ARG A 128 -50.54 -51.80 64.97
CA ARG A 128 -49.57 -52.00 66.06
C ARG A 128 -50.20 -52.66 67.30
N GLU A 129 -51.49 -52.35 67.61
CA GLU A 129 -52.24 -52.97 68.68
C GLU A 129 -52.54 -54.47 68.40
N LYS A 130 -52.99 -54.77 67.20
CA LYS A 130 -53.21 -56.19 66.77
C LYS A 130 -51.92 -57.01 66.77
N GLN A 131 -50.80 -56.36 66.46
CA GLN A 131 -49.51 -57.04 66.54
C GLN A 131 -49.14 -57.52 67.95
N LYS A 132 -49.71 -56.94 68.98
CA LYS A 132 -49.41 -57.21 70.40
C LYS A 132 -50.41 -58.19 71.01
N THR A 133 -51.52 -58.59 70.33
CA THR A 133 -52.62 -59.37 70.89
C THR A 133 -52.32 -60.86 70.86
N LYS A 134 -52.38 -61.57 72.04
CA LYS A 134 -52.25 -63.05 72.23
C LYS A 134 -53.63 -63.67 72.44
N PRO A 135 -54.00 -64.87 71.95
CA PRO A 135 -53.14 -65.98 71.44
C PRO A 135 -53.04 -66.00 69.90
N PHE A 136 -53.75 -65.17 69.23
CA PHE A 136 -53.57 -65.05 67.81
C PHE A 136 -52.32 -64.15 67.58
N THR A 137 -51.22 -64.77 67.18
CA THR A 137 -50.00 -64.00 66.95
C THR A 137 -50.16 -63.13 65.74
N PHE A 138 -49.60 -61.99 65.79
CA PHE A 138 -49.63 -61.06 64.62
C PHE A 138 -49.08 -61.76 63.35
N ARG A 139 -48.18 -62.79 63.52
CA ARG A 139 -47.64 -63.59 62.40
C ARG A 139 -48.67 -64.50 61.76
N ASP A 140 -49.74 -64.87 62.47
CA ASP A 140 -50.80 -65.76 61.99
C ASP A 140 -51.96 -64.96 61.38
N THR A 141 -51.93 -63.60 61.40
CA THR A 141 -52.94 -62.75 60.88
C THR A 141 -52.64 -62.33 59.44
N ASP A 142 -53.72 -61.97 58.71
CA ASP A 142 -53.57 -61.43 57.35
C ASP A 142 -52.82 -60.09 57.31
N GLU A 143 -52.90 -59.25 58.43
CA GLU A 143 -52.15 -58.06 58.60
C GLU A 143 -50.63 -58.33 58.62
N TYR A 144 -50.19 -59.43 59.29
CA TYR A 144 -48.79 -59.75 59.31
C TYR A 144 -48.30 -60.20 57.92
N ARG A 145 -49.12 -60.99 57.20
CA ARG A 145 -48.79 -61.34 55.82
C ARG A 145 -48.68 -60.12 54.91
N LYS A 146 -49.65 -59.28 55.00
CA LYS A 146 -49.65 -57.94 54.27
C LYS A 146 -48.48 -57.09 54.69
N PHE A 147 -48.11 -57.09 55.96
CA PHE A 147 -46.91 -56.36 56.44
C PHE A 147 -45.61 -56.96 55.92
N ASP A 148 -45.48 -58.23 55.87
CA ASP A 148 -44.33 -58.94 55.34
C ASP A 148 -44.20 -58.70 53.83
N GLU A 149 -45.35 -58.70 53.18
CA GLU A 149 -45.51 -58.38 51.78
C GLU A 149 -45.13 -56.95 51.50
N TYR A 150 -45.65 -55.98 52.29
CA TYR A 150 -45.26 -54.62 52.27
C TYR A 150 -43.76 -54.39 52.47
N LYS A 151 -43.13 -55.02 53.43
CA LYS A 151 -41.71 -54.97 53.69
C LYS A 151 -40.88 -55.44 52.47
N SER A 152 -41.38 -56.46 51.84
CA SER A 152 -40.73 -56.97 50.62
C SER A 152 -40.85 -56.02 49.45
N LEU A 153 -42.07 -55.47 49.21
CA LEU A 153 -42.33 -54.47 48.17
C LEU A 153 -41.58 -53.19 48.44
N LYS A 154 -41.44 -52.75 49.69
CA LYS A 154 -40.68 -51.58 50.07
C LYS A 154 -39.20 -51.66 49.71
N LYS A 155 -38.67 -52.95 49.63
CA LYS A 155 -37.30 -53.23 49.18
C LYS A 155 -37.22 -53.37 47.66
N ASP A 156 -38.35 -53.50 47.02
CA ASP A 156 -38.46 -53.59 45.58
C ASP A 156 -37.95 -52.33 44.88
N HIS A 157 -37.28 -52.50 43.78
CA HIS A 157 -36.57 -51.44 43.08
C HIS A 157 -37.53 -50.43 42.47
N GLU A 158 -38.60 -50.92 41.86
CA GLU A 158 -39.61 -50.09 41.25
C GLU A 158 -40.38 -49.24 42.27
N VAL A 159 -40.71 -49.80 43.44
CA VAL A 159 -41.38 -49.09 44.56
C VAL A 159 -40.47 -48.00 45.12
N ARG A 160 -39.21 -48.29 45.31
CA ARG A 160 -38.28 -47.28 45.80
C ARG A 160 -38.11 -46.08 44.84
N ALA A 161 -38.15 -46.35 43.55
CA ALA A 161 -38.11 -45.30 42.57
C ALA A 161 -39.33 -44.40 42.60
N PHE A 162 -40.53 -44.98 42.65
CA PHE A 162 -41.81 -44.27 42.75
C PHE A 162 -41.95 -43.42 44.01
N LEU A 163 -41.56 -43.96 45.16
CA LEU A 163 -41.66 -43.28 46.44
C LEU A 163 -40.75 -42.03 46.53
N LYS A 164 -39.60 -42.06 45.86
CA LYS A 164 -38.63 -40.95 45.84
C LYS A 164 -38.98 -39.87 44.79
N SER A 165 -39.88 -40.16 43.87
CA SER A 165 -40.26 -39.21 42.85
C SER A 165 -41.04 -38.04 43.40
N SER A 166 -40.64 -36.82 43.07
CA SER A 166 -41.34 -35.59 43.37
C SER A 166 -42.51 -35.29 42.42
N ARG A 167 -42.60 -36.03 41.30
CA ARG A 167 -43.60 -35.81 40.25
C ARG A 167 -44.45 -37.07 40.02
N LYS A 168 -45.07 -37.61 41.05
CA LYS A 168 -45.86 -38.84 41.01
C LYS A 168 -47.02 -38.84 40.02
N GLU A 169 -47.55 -37.67 39.72
CA GLU A 169 -48.72 -37.49 38.84
C GLU A 169 -48.34 -37.48 37.34
N GLU A 170 -47.07 -37.29 37.01
CA GLU A 170 -46.62 -37.25 35.63
C GLU A 170 -46.19 -38.62 35.06
N ILE A 171 -46.26 -39.66 35.90
CA ILE A 171 -45.78 -40.99 35.53
C ILE A 171 -46.93 -41.84 34.98
N THR A 172 -46.85 -42.29 33.74
CA THR A 172 -47.84 -43.20 33.13
C THR A 172 -47.78 -44.60 33.81
N LYS A 173 -48.86 -44.97 34.49
CA LYS A 173 -48.90 -46.23 35.25
C LYS A 173 -49.01 -47.48 34.35
N SER A 174 -48.21 -48.48 34.56
CA SER A 174 -48.32 -49.78 33.88
C SER A 174 -49.52 -50.59 34.35
N LYS A 175 -49.95 -51.59 33.55
CA LYS A 175 -51.00 -52.49 33.94
C LYS A 175 -50.69 -53.24 35.28
N THR A 176 -49.45 -53.46 35.57
CA THR A 176 -48.97 -54.07 36.80
C THR A 176 -49.13 -53.14 38.01
N ILE A 177 -48.87 -51.85 37.82
CA ILE A 177 -49.04 -50.80 38.83
C ILE A 177 -50.52 -50.53 39.09
N LEU A 178 -51.39 -50.51 38.04
CA LEU A 178 -52.84 -50.35 38.19
C LEU A 178 -53.43 -51.49 38.97
N ARG A 179 -52.98 -52.73 38.74
CA ARG A 179 -53.41 -53.92 39.51
C ARG A 179 -52.98 -53.81 40.98
N TYR A 180 -51.80 -53.25 41.25
CA TYR A 180 -51.36 -52.97 42.62
C TYR A 180 -52.26 -51.95 43.33
N GLU A 181 -52.72 -50.90 42.66
CA GLU A 181 -53.67 -49.96 43.24
C GLU A 181 -55.02 -50.55 43.53
N GLU A 182 -55.54 -51.37 42.64
CA GLU A 182 -56.79 -52.14 42.83
C GLU A 182 -56.74 -53.05 44.07
N LEU A 183 -55.72 -53.87 44.15
CA LEU A 183 -55.54 -54.76 45.26
C LEU A 183 -55.27 -54.07 46.60
N SER A 184 -54.67 -52.90 46.56
CA SER A 184 -54.46 -52.04 47.72
C SER A 184 -55.76 -51.43 48.24
N ALA A 185 -56.62 -51.00 47.36
CA ALA A 185 -57.98 -50.55 47.74
C ALA A 185 -58.80 -51.64 48.33
N PHE A 186 -58.75 -52.81 47.74
CA PHE A 186 -59.45 -54.00 48.23
C PHE A 186 -58.98 -54.44 49.64
N VAL A 187 -57.68 -54.48 49.92
CA VAL A 187 -57.15 -54.89 51.25
C VAL A 187 -57.48 -53.88 52.33
N LYS A 188 -57.90 -52.65 51.94
CA LYS A 188 -58.38 -51.59 52.83
C LYS A 188 -59.89 -51.55 52.97
N SER A 189 -60.62 -52.37 52.16
CA SER A 189 -62.07 -52.30 52.17
C SER A 189 -62.62 -52.75 53.52
N SER A 190 -63.76 -52.20 53.94
CA SER A 190 -64.49 -52.52 55.15
C SER A 190 -64.89 -54.01 55.11
N GLU A 191 -65.20 -54.54 53.92
CA GLU A 191 -65.55 -55.95 53.71
C GLU A 191 -64.37 -56.88 54.02
N PHE A 192 -63.18 -56.54 53.55
CA PHE A 192 -61.96 -57.29 53.84
C PHE A 192 -61.61 -57.29 55.33
N LEU A 193 -61.73 -56.09 55.96
CA LEU A 193 -61.48 -55.90 57.39
C LEU A 193 -62.54 -56.63 58.26
N ALA A 194 -63.82 -56.61 57.87
CA ALA A 194 -64.89 -57.31 58.55
C ALA A 194 -64.69 -58.85 58.49
N LYS A 195 -64.34 -59.41 57.36
CA LYS A 195 -64.04 -60.80 57.17
C LYS A 195 -62.79 -61.27 57.90
N LYS A 196 -61.84 -60.44 58.04
CA LYS A 196 -60.64 -60.68 58.83
C LYS A 196 -60.92 -60.90 60.28
N ASN A 197 -62.01 -60.39 60.84
CA ASN A 197 -62.43 -60.54 62.21
C ASN A 197 -63.41 -61.68 62.43
N MET A 198 -63.79 -62.42 61.38
CA MET A 198 -64.61 -63.61 61.49
C MET A 198 -63.78 -64.82 61.99
N LYS A 199 -64.39 -65.63 62.87
CA LYS A 199 -63.73 -66.86 63.47
C LYS A 199 -63.25 -67.88 62.42
N PRO A 200 -62.15 -68.61 62.66
CA PRO A 200 -61.10 -68.93 61.74
C PRO A 200 -61.31 -70.13 60.82
N ILE A 201 -62.40 -70.58 60.50
CA ILE A 201 -62.50 -71.89 59.79
C ILE A 201 -62.63 -71.80 58.28
N THR A 202 -62.83 -70.58 57.71
CA THR A 202 -63.08 -70.52 56.26
C THR A 202 -62.52 -69.30 55.51
N PHE A 203 -61.59 -68.49 56.08
CA PHE A 203 -60.96 -67.41 55.33
C PHE A 203 -60.13 -67.88 54.11
N LYS A 204 -59.57 -69.08 54.17
CA LYS A 204 -58.80 -69.65 53.04
C LYS A 204 -59.68 -69.95 51.80
N ASP A 205 -61.00 -70.24 52.07
CA ASP A 205 -61.93 -70.55 50.99
C ASP A 205 -62.80 -69.39 50.54
N SER A 206 -62.52 -68.16 51.11
CA SER A 206 -63.26 -66.92 50.78
C SER A 206 -62.70 -66.25 49.52
N GLU A 207 -63.56 -65.46 48.87
CA GLU A 207 -63.10 -64.62 47.73
C GLU A 207 -62.00 -63.62 48.14
N GLU A 208 -62.00 -63.15 49.40
CA GLU A 208 -60.98 -62.31 49.98
C GLU A 208 -59.60 -63.01 50.00
N TYR A 209 -59.58 -64.31 50.33
CA TYR A 209 -58.33 -65.13 50.30
C TYR A 209 -57.86 -65.33 48.86
N LYS A 210 -58.75 -65.56 47.92
CA LYS A 210 -58.38 -65.67 46.50
C LYS A 210 -57.72 -64.33 46.04
N LYS A 211 -58.28 -63.19 46.38
CA LYS A 211 -57.67 -61.86 46.09
C LYS A 211 -56.33 -61.70 46.79
N LEU A 212 -56.15 -62.19 48.01
CA LEU A 212 -54.85 -62.14 48.69
C LEU A 212 -53.80 -63.01 47.97
N LEU A 213 -54.21 -64.22 47.46
CA LEU A 213 -53.29 -65.07 46.67
C LEU A 213 -52.91 -64.39 45.33
N GLU A 214 -53.87 -63.76 44.70
CA GLU A 214 -53.58 -62.97 43.47
C GLU A 214 -52.62 -61.79 43.73
N TYR A 215 -52.82 -61.07 44.81
CA TYR A 215 -51.91 -60.03 45.26
C TYR A 215 -50.46 -60.58 45.47
N LYS A 216 -50.29 -61.70 46.15
CA LYS A 216 -48.97 -62.29 46.34
C LYS A 216 -48.30 -62.70 45.03
N ARG A 217 -49.08 -63.09 44.02
CA ARG A 217 -48.58 -63.46 42.69
C ARG A 217 -48.06 -62.21 41.99
N ILE A 218 -48.81 -61.10 41.99
CA ILE A 218 -48.43 -59.89 41.32
C ILE A 218 -47.20 -59.26 41.97
N ARG A 219 -47.05 -59.26 43.28
CA ARG A 219 -45.91 -58.79 44.05
C ARG A 219 -44.57 -59.38 43.65
N GLY A 220 -44.55 -60.63 43.31
CA GLY A 220 -43.34 -61.32 42.90
C GLY A 220 -42.87 -61.05 41.49
N SER A 221 -43.67 -60.30 40.72
CA SER A 221 -43.38 -60.06 39.31
C SER A 221 -42.11 -59.24 39.10
N LEU A 222 -41.39 -59.54 38.03
CA LEU A 222 -40.18 -58.80 37.64
C LEU A 222 -40.43 -57.33 37.31
N GLU A 223 -41.61 -57.10 36.74
CA GLU A 223 -42.02 -55.76 36.30
C GLU A 223 -42.10 -54.78 37.47
N ILE A 224 -42.71 -55.15 38.59
CA ILE A 224 -42.80 -54.35 39.80
C ILE A 224 -41.39 -54.05 40.34
N LYS A 225 -40.53 -55.03 40.38
CA LYS A 225 -39.14 -54.86 40.87
C LYS A 225 -38.37 -53.87 40.03
N GLU A 226 -38.44 -53.95 38.71
CA GLU A 226 -37.69 -53.08 37.79
C GLU A 226 -38.22 -51.64 37.87
N PHE A 227 -39.54 -51.47 37.98
CA PHE A 227 -40.14 -50.14 38.09
C PHE A 227 -39.63 -49.36 39.29
N TYR A 228 -39.65 -49.95 40.47
CA TYR A 228 -39.22 -49.21 41.67
C TYR A 228 -37.70 -49.02 41.77
N ARG A 229 -36.88 -49.91 41.16
CA ARG A 229 -35.44 -49.75 41.04
C ARG A 229 -35.09 -48.54 40.19
N PHE A 230 -35.79 -48.36 39.05
CA PHE A 230 -35.57 -47.22 38.18
C PHE A 230 -36.01 -45.93 38.84
N LYS A 231 -37.19 -45.90 39.47
CA LYS A 231 -37.76 -44.74 40.17
C LYS A 231 -36.82 -44.14 41.23
N SER A 232 -36.04 -45.00 41.92
CA SER A 232 -35.07 -44.58 42.93
C SER A 232 -33.67 -44.31 42.35
N SER A 233 -33.50 -44.45 41.06
CA SER A 233 -32.19 -44.34 40.42
C SER A 233 -31.74 -42.90 40.27
N LYS A 234 -30.41 -42.67 40.18
CA LYS A 234 -29.83 -41.39 39.83
C LYS A 234 -30.17 -40.99 38.40
N GLU A 235 -30.37 -41.95 37.52
CA GLU A 235 -30.79 -41.74 36.13
C GLU A 235 -32.14 -41.07 36.06
N TYR A 236 -33.14 -41.56 36.82
CA TYR A 236 -34.48 -40.99 36.84
C TYR A 236 -34.49 -39.61 37.49
N ALA A 237 -33.79 -39.43 38.60
CA ALA A 237 -33.65 -38.12 39.25
C ALA A 237 -33.02 -37.11 38.31
N ASN A 238 -31.95 -37.49 37.57
CA ASN A 238 -31.34 -36.62 36.57
C ASN A 238 -32.31 -36.30 35.42
N PHE A 239 -33.06 -37.31 34.93
CA PHE A 239 -34.08 -37.08 33.89
C PHE A 239 -35.07 -36.00 34.31
N LEU A 240 -35.67 -36.12 35.48
CA LEU A 240 -36.64 -35.16 35.99
C LEU A 240 -36.06 -33.73 36.16
N ASN A 241 -34.82 -33.63 36.64
CA ASN A 241 -34.17 -32.34 36.86
C ASN A 241 -33.69 -31.70 35.56
N THR A 242 -33.39 -32.52 34.55
CA THR A 242 -32.84 -32.01 33.29
C THR A 242 -33.95 -31.77 32.27
N ASP A 243 -35.02 -32.58 32.27
CA ASP A 243 -36.12 -32.45 31.34
C ASP A 243 -36.75 -31.03 31.48
N ASN A 244 -37.00 -30.36 30.34
CA ASN A 244 -37.50 -28.99 30.26
C ASN A 244 -36.67 -27.91 31.00
N SER A 245 -35.45 -28.26 31.46
CA SER A 245 -34.59 -27.31 32.11
C SER A 245 -34.10 -26.25 31.12
N ALA A 246 -33.83 -25.02 31.61
CA ALA A 246 -33.20 -23.97 30.81
C ALA A 246 -31.86 -24.41 30.20
N ARG A 247 -31.15 -25.30 30.91
CA ARG A 247 -29.86 -25.86 30.46
C ARG A 247 -30.00 -26.80 29.27
N LEU A 248 -31.03 -27.65 29.27
CA LEU A 248 -31.34 -28.54 28.15
C LEU A 248 -31.82 -27.74 26.93
N LYS A 249 -32.69 -26.73 27.14
CA LYS A 249 -33.12 -25.81 26.08
C LYS A 249 -31.92 -25.12 25.45
N ARG A 250 -31.02 -24.59 26.27
CA ARG A 250 -29.78 -23.96 25.81
C ARG A 250 -28.88 -24.92 25.02
N TYR A 251 -28.78 -26.18 25.45
CA TYR A 251 -28.06 -27.19 24.67
C TYR A 251 -28.67 -27.41 23.28
N HIS A 252 -29.99 -27.49 23.16
CA HIS A 252 -30.65 -27.64 21.86
C HIS A 252 -30.46 -26.41 20.97
N GLU A 253 -30.64 -25.19 21.47
CA GLU A 253 -30.38 -23.97 20.74
C GLU A 253 -28.95 -23.93 20.17
N LEU A 254 -27.98 -24.24 21.01
CA LEU A 254 -26.59 -24.23 20.60
C LEU A 254 -26.27 -25.37 19.61
N LYS A 255 -26.87 -26.53 19.79
CA LYS A 255 -26.72 -27.67 18.86
C LYS A 255 -27.23 -27.32 17.47
N GLU A 256 -28.39 -26.70 17.40
CA GLU A 256 -28.95 -26.23 16.13
C GLU A 256 -28.05 -25.13 15.53
N TYR A 257 -27.65 -24.15 16.32
CA TYR A 257 -26.80 -23.04 15.89
C TYR A 257 -25.47 -23.52 15.28
N VAL A 258 -24.72 -24.41 15.96
CA VAL A 258 -23.43 -24.90 15.44
C VAL A 258 -23.57 -25.82 14.22
N ALA A 259 -24.78 -26.34 13.97
CA ALA A 259 -25.08 -27.15 12.81
C ALA A 259 -25.39 -26.32 11.56
N THR A 260 -25.73 -25.04 11.72
CA THR A 260 -26.13 -24.17 10.61
C THR A 260 -25.02 -23.96 9.59
N PRO A 261 -25.34 -23.81 8.31
CA PRO A 261 -24.38 -23.46 7.26
C PRO A 261 -23.69 -22.12 7.55
N GLU A 262 -24.44 -21.16 8.10
CA GLU A 262 -23.96 -19.83 8.46
C GLU A 262 -22.85 -19.89 9.51
N PHE A 263 -23.06 -20.66 10.58
CA PHE A 263 -22.02 -20.85 11.60
C PHE A 263 -20.76 -21.49 11.00
N LYS A 264 -20.91 -22.51 10.17
CA LYS A 264 -19.77 -23.21 9.54
C LYS A 264 -18.99 -22.26 8.64
N LYS A 265 -19.69 -21.47 7.81
CA LYS A 265 -19.08 -20.47 6.94
C LYS A 265 -18.36 -19.38 7.73
N GLN A 266 -19.01 -18.87 8.79
CA GLN A 266 -18.40 -17.84 9.65
C GLN A 266 -17.18 -18.39 10.39
N LYS A 267 -17.26 -19.60 10.92
CA LYS A 267 -16.13 -20.27 11.57
C LYS A 267 -14.96 -20.47 10.60
N GLU A 268 -15.22 -20.91 9.37
CA GLU A 268 -14.21 -21.05 8.32
C GLU A 268 -13.53 -19.70 8.05
N TYR A 269 -14.30 -18.64 7.89
CA TYR A 269 -13.78 -17.28 7.70
C TYR A 269 -12.93 -16.82 8.89
N LEU A 270 -13.38 -17.07 10.12
CA LEU A 270 -12.66 -16.66 11.34
C LEU A 270 -11.36 -17.46 11.56
N LEU A 271 -11.30 -18.69 11.10
CA LEU A 271 -10.12 -19.56 11.17
C LEU A 271 -9.14 -19.32 10.02
N ASP A 272 -9.58 -18.69 8.92
CA ASP A 272 -8.75 -18.48 7.75
C ASP A 272 -7.66 -17.43 8.03
N LYS A 273 -6.42 -17.89 8.15
CA LYS A 273 -5.25 -17.03 8.32
C LYS A 273 -4.97 -16.16 7.11
N LYS A 274 -5.48 -16.54 5.93
CA LYS A 274 -5.31 -15.81 4.66
C LYS A 274 -6.53 -14.97 4.28
N ARG A 275 -7.48 -14.74 5.22
CA ARG A 275 -8.70 -13.99 4.94
C ARG A 275 -8.44 -12.61 4.32
N PHE A 276 -7.39 -11.91 4.78
CA PHE A 276 -6.99 -10.63 4.21
C PHE A 276 -6.59 -10.76 2.73
N GLU A 277 -5.92 -11.85 2.35
CA GLU A 277 -5.50 -12.11 0.96
C GLU A 277 -6.68 -12.28 -0.01
N LYS A 278 -7.87 -12.60 0.53
CA LYS A 278 -9.12 -12.78 -0.24
C LYS A 278 -9.93 -11.49 -0.38
N THR A 279 -9.49 -10.38 0.24
CA THR A 279 -10.19 -9.09 0.20
C THR A 279 -9.77 -8.25 -1.01
N GLU A 280 -10.66 -7.35 -1.44
CA GLU A 280 -10.34 -6.31 -2.42
C GLU A 280 -9.19 -5.40 -1.94
N MET A 281 -9.12 -5.15 -0.63
CA MET A 281 -8.02 -4.38 -0.03
C MET A 281 -6.66 -5.01 -0.32
N TYR A 282 -6.55 -6.33 -0.24
CA TYR A 282 -5.32 -7.04 -0.58
C TYR A 282 -4.98 -6.89 -2.07
N GLN A 283 -5.97 -6.92 -2.95
CA GLN A 283 -5.75 -6.71 -4.39
C GLN A 283 -5.21 -5.29 -4.65
N GLU A 284 -5.72 -4.27 -3.94
CA GLU A 284 -5.19 -2.91 -4.05
C GLU A 284 -3.74 -2.81 -3.55
N VAL A 285 -3.41 -3.49 -2.44
CA VAL A 285 -2.02 -3.61 -1.96
C VAL A 285 -1.13 -4.29 -3.00
N GLN A 286 -1.61 -5.35 -3.65
CA GLN A 286 -0.84 -6.05 -4.70
C GLN A 286 -0.62 -5.16 -5.94
N LYS A 287 -1.66 -4.44 -6.38
CA LYS A 287 -1.55 -3.47 -7.49
C LYS A 287 -0.52 -2.37 -7.17
N TYR A 288 -0.58 -1.82 -5.97
CA TYR A 288 0.41 -0.84 -5.51
C TYR A 288 1.83 -1.41 -5.50
N ASN A 289 2.02 -2.58 -4.88
CA ASN A 289 3.32 -3.21 -4.79
C ASN A 289 3.91 -3.55 -6.17
N LYS A 290 3.07 -3.92 -7.13
CA LYS A 290 3.47 -4.15 -8.51
C LYS A 290 3.93 -2.84 -9.17
N LEU A 291 3.14 -1.77 -9.04
CA LEU A 291 3.50 -0.45 -9.58
C LEU A 291 4.78 0.09 -8.94
N LYS A 292 4.90 0.02 -7.62
CA LYS A 292 6.08 0.49 -6.87
C LYS A 292 7.39 -0.13 -7.35
N LYS A 293 7.34 -1.35 -7.89
CA LYS A 293 8.51 -2.09 -8.41
C LYS A 293 8.79 -1.84 -9.89
N THR A 294 7.95 -1.07 -10.59
CA THR A 294 8.21 -0.75 -11.99
C THR A 294 9.42 0.19 -12.13
N GLY A 295 10.21 -0.04 -13.18
CA GLY A 295 11.41 0.76 -13.43
C GLY A 295 11.13 2.25 -13.52
N ASP A 296 10.01 2.64 -14.14
CA ASP A 296 9.64 4.05 -14.31
C ASP A 296 9.27 4.73 -12.98
N ILE A 297 8.56 4.06 -12.08
CA ILE A 297 8.25 4.59 -10.75
C ILE A 297 9.53 4.74 -9.92
N ILE A 298 10.39 3.71 -9.92
CA ILE A 298 11.69 3.77 -9.21
C ILE A 298 12.55 4.90 -9.75
N TRP A 299 12.67 4.99 -11.07
CA TRP A 299 13.41 6.04 -11.74
C TRP A 299 12.85 7.43 -11.39
N TYR A 300 11.54 7.64 -11.50
CA TYR A 300 10.88 8.91 -11.20
C TYR A 300 11.21 9.40 -9.79
N PHE A 301 11.01 8.56 -8.78
CA PHE A 301 11.29 8.94 -7.39
C PHE A 301 12.79 9.12 -7.09
N LYS A 302 13.67 8.53 -7.89
CA LYS A 302 15.11 8.76 -7.80
C LYS A 302 15.52 10.13 -8.34
N VAL A 303 14.85 10.58 -9.41
CA VAL A 303 15.32 11.77 -10.15
C VAL A 303 14.51 13.04 -9.91
N LYS A 304 13.23 12.93 -9.49
CA LYS A 304 12.32 14.08 -9.38
C LYS A 304 12.82 15.19 -8.44
N ASP A 305 13.43 14.83 -7.34
CA ASP A 305 13.93 15.71 -6.29
C ASP A 305 15.48 15.83 -6.30
N SER A 306 16.12 15.29 -7.35
CA SER A 306 17.57 15.38 -7.47
C SER A 306 17.99 16.72 -8.09
N ASP A 307 19.25 17.11 -7.87
CA ASP A 307 19.92 18.25 -8.46
C ASP A 307 20.29 18.04 -9.94
N LYS A 308 20.07 16.82 -10.45
CA LYS A 308 20.44 16.39 -11.79
C LYS A 308 19.98 17.36 -12.88
N PHE A 309 18.79 17.92 -12.74
CA PHE A 309 18.15 18.80 -13.73
C PHE A 309 18.21 20.28 -13.36
N ASP A 310 18.93 20.65 -12.30
CA ASP A 310 18.96 22.04 -11.81
C ASP A 310 19.48 23.01 -12.86
N LEU A 311 20.46 22.59 -13.63
CA LEU A 311 20.98 23.38 -14.74
C LEU A 311 19.90 23.67 -15.81
N LEU A 312 19.04 22.70 -16.12
CA LEU A 312 17.94 22.88 -17.09
C LEU A 312 16.79 23.66 -16.52
N LYS A 313 16.46 23.44 -15.24
CA LYS A 313 15.39 24.16 -14.53
C LYS A 313 15.75 25.60 -14.25
N GLY A 314 17.03 25.85 -13.97
CA GLY A 314 17.55 27.15 -13.52
C GLY A 314 17.88 28.15 -14.64
N ARG A 315 17.69 27.78 -15.92
CA ARG A 315 18.01 28.65 -17.06
C ARG A 315 16.96 28.58 -18.16
N ASP A 316 16.74 29.66 -18.85
CA ASP A 316 15.92 29.75 -20.06
C ASP A 316 16.81 30.05 -21.27
N LEU A 317 16.56 29.34 -22.37
CA LEU A 317 17.20 29.65 -23.65
C LEU A 317 16.53 30.92 -24.21
N THR A 318 17.29 32.01 -24.29
CA THR A 318 16.77 33.35 -24.68
C THR A 318 17.15 33.72 -26.09
N PHE A 319 18.23 33.16 -26.61
CA PHE A 319 18.68 33.33 -27.99
C PHE A 319 19.41 32.09 -28.45
N SER A 320 19.13 31.65 -29.69
CA SER A 320 19.90 30.60 -30.33
C SER A 320 19.92 30.76 -31.84
N ASP A 321 20.97 30.25 -32.43
CA ASP A 321 21.04 29.97 -33.86
C ASP A 321 21.88 28.70 -34.07
N GLU A 322 21.25 27.71 -34.67
CA GLU A 322 21.87 26.42 -35.03
C GLU A 322 22.30 26.44 -36.52
N PHE A 323 22.18 27.59 -37.18
CA PHE A 323 22.50 27.78 -38.58
C PHE A 323 21.85 26.76 -39.53
N GLU A 324 20.66 26.34 -39.17
CA GLU A 324 19.83 25.47 -40.02
C GLU A 324 19.36 26.23 -41.25
N GLY A 325 19.63 25.73 -42.42
CA GLY A 325 19.22 26.39 -43.67
C GLY A 325 20.38 26.62 -44.63
N GLU A 326 20.17 27.45 -45.65
CA GLU A 326 21.15 27.73 -46.71
C GLU A 326 21.72 29.15 -46.68
N LYS A 327 21.19 29.99 -45.79
CA LYS A 327 21.58 31.40 -45.69
C LYS A 327 21.54 31.88 -44.25
N LEU A 328 22.34 32.92 -43.98
CA LEU A 328 22.33 33.59 -42.70
C LEU A 328 20.96 34.25 -42.44
N ASP A 329 20.43 34.05 -41.24
CA ASP A 329 19.18 34.69 -40.80
C ASP A 329 19.40 36.18 -40.50
N THR A 330 19.02 37.03 -41.43
CA THR A 330 19.14 38.49 -41.31
C THR A 330 18.21 39.11 -40.28
N LYS A 331 17.23 38.36 -39.76
CA LYS A 331 16.41 38.78 -38.61
C LYS A 331 17.18 38.66 -37.30
N LYS A 332 18.12 37.73 -37.23
CA LYS A 332 18.98 37.53 -36.05
C LYS A 332 20.28 38.31 -36.17
N TRP A 333 20.85 38.41 -37.36
CA TRP A 333 22.21 38.89 -37.56
C TRP A 333 22.30 40.06 -38.53
N LEU A 334 22.99 41.15 -38.06
CA LEU A 334 23.52 42.16 -38.94
C LEU A 334 24.90 41.73 -39.47
N THR A 335 25.20 42.00 -40.72
CA THR A 335 26.51 41.62 -41.35
C THR A 335 27.51 42.80 -41.38
N ASN A 336 27.44 43.66 -40.41
CA ASN A 336 28.23 44.91 -40.30
C ASN A 336 28.36 45.27 -38.80
N TYR A 337 29.19 46.20 -38.43
CA TYR A 337 29.17 46.73 -37.06
C TYR A 337 27.83 47.39 -36.74
N TYR A 338 27.31 47.17 -35.51
CA TYR A 338 26.05 47.75 -35.08
C TYR A 338 26.02 49.28 -35.22
N TRP A 339 27.13 49.95 -34.92
CA TRP A 339 27.22 51.42 -35.11
C TRP A 339 27.21 51.83 -36.58
N GLY A 340 27.81 51.05 -37.45
CA GLY A 340 27.70 51.27 -38.91
C GLY A 340 26.25 51.31 -39.35
N GLU A 341 25.48 50.30 -38.94
CA GLU A 341 24.05 50.21 -39.22
C GLU A 341 23.23 51.31 -38.55
N LYS A 342 23.46 51.54 -37.27
CA LYS A 342 22.65 52.42 -36.44
C LYS A 342 22.93 53.88 -36.64
N LEU A 343 24.22 54.24 -36.66
CA LEU A 343 24.65 55.65 -36.64
C LEU A 343 25.01 56.19 -38.07
N PHE A 344 25.71 55.32 -38.81
CA PHE A 344 26.33 55.78 -40.07
C PHE A 344 25.56 55.34 -41.30
N LYS A 345 24.63 54.44 -41.15
CA LYS A 345 23.89 53.82 -42.27
C LYS A 345 24.82 53.28 -43.35
N ASP A 346 26.01 52.83 -42.95
CA ASP A 346 27.05 52.38 -43.85
C ASP A 346 27.97 51.38 -43.21
N ARG A 347 28.72 50.68 -44.00
CA ARG A 347 29.66 49.61 -43.61
C ARG A 347 31.05 50.18 -43.45
N TYR A 348 31.74 49.79 -42.42
CA TYR A 348 33.14 50.20 -42.20
C TYR A 348 33.97 49.08 -41.57
N SER A 349 35.30 49.20 -41.68
CA SER A 349 36.28 48.39 -40.97
C SER A 349 37.12 49.31 -40.08
N VAL A 350 37.80 48.75 -39.08
CA VAL A 350 38.72 49.51 -38.23
C VAL A 350 40.00 49.75 -39.04
N GLU A 351 40.57 50.91 -38.88
CA GLU A 351 41.77 51.37 -39.67
C GLU A 351 42.96 50.40 -39.59
N SER A 352 43.12 49.77 -38.41
CA SER A 352 44.19 48.78 -38.19
C SER A 352 43.90 47.37 -38.80
N ASP A 353 42.66 47.14 -39.27
CA ASP A 353 42.31 45.85 -39.87
C ASP A 353 42.98 45.66 -41.25
N LEU A 354 43.37 44.41 -41.56
CA LEU A 354 43.88 44.04 -42.87
C LEU A 354 42.76 43.71 -43.87
N GLN A 355 41.57 43.50 -43.42
CA GLN A 355 40.39 43.09 -44.19
C GLN A 355 39.27 44.12 -44.13
N ALA A 356 38.56 44.28 -45.23
CA ALA A 356 37.24 44.90 -45.25
C ALA A 356 36.14 43.89 -44.98
N TYR A 357 35.09 44.25 -44.20
CA TYR A 357 33.96 43.40 -43.99
C TYR A 357 32.90 43.59 -45.08
N THR A 358 32.46 42.44 -45.66
CA THR A 358 31.47 42.43 -46.73
C THR A 358 30.07 42.01 -46.23
N GLU A 359 29.07 42.24 -47.06
CA GLU A 359 27.69 41.92 -46.68
C GLU A 359 27.35 40.43 -46.80
N LYS A 360 27.78 39.77 -47.88
CA LYS A 360 27.35 38.41 -48.25
C LYS A 360 28.51 37.52 -48.66
N GLU A 361 29.52 38.08 -49.30
CA GLU A 361 30.54 37.31 -50.05
C GLU A 361 31.44 36.46 -49.16
N ASN A 362 31.48 36.76 -47.89
CA ASN A 362 32.32 36.07 -46.92
C ASN A 362 31.60 35.13 -45.99
N PHE A 363 30.30 34.88 -46.26
CA PHE A 363 29.48 33.97 -45.48
C PHE A 363 29.03 32.76 -46.31
N GLU A 364 29.11 31.57 -45.74
CA GLU A 364 28.57 30.37 -46.27
C GLU A 364 27.81 29.60 -45.15
N VAL A 365 26.55 29.27 -45.35
CA VAL A 365 25.77 28.40 -44.46
C VAL A 365 25.50 27.10 -45.17
N ARG A 366 26.07 26.04 -44.64
CA ARG A 366 25.93 24.70 -45.21
C ARG A 366 26.08 23.61 -44.13
N ASN A 367 25.25 22.62 -44.17
CA ASN A 367 25.22 21.50 -43.21
C ASN A 367 25.14 22.02 -41.77
N SER A 368 24.27 22.97 -41.49
CA SER A 368 24.08 23.62 -40.19
C SER A 368 25.38 24.21 -39.62
N ILE A 369 26.25 24.69 -40.48
CA ILE A 369 27.49 25.38 -40.11
C ILE A 369 27.57 26.70 -40.84
N LEU A 370 27.72 27.78 -40.07
CA LEU A 370 28.13 29.08 -40.65
C LEU A 370 29.66 29.12 -40.79
N ARG A 371 30.14 29.40 -41.99
CA ARG A 371 31.54 29.73 -42.27
C ARG A 371 31.69 31.21 -42.52
N ILE A 372 32.58 31.82 -41.76
CA ILE A 372 33.04 33.18 -42.02
C ILE A 372 34.42 33.08 -42.68
N ASN A 373 34.44 33.39 -43.95
CA ASN A 373 35.62 33.26 -44.81
C ASN A 373 36.42 34.55 -44.88
N THR A 374 37.72 34.48 -44.59
CA THR A 374 38.66 35.58 -44.85
C THR A 374 39.53 35.21 -46.00
N LYS A 375 39.52 35.99 -47.05
CA LYS A 375 40.20 35.63 -48.31
C LYS A 375 40.94 36.83 -48.93
N PRO A 376 42.04 36.63 -49.68
CA PRO A 376 42.66 37.64 -50.49
C PRO A 376 41.65 38.15 -51.52
N HIS A 377 41.36 39.46 -51.46
CA HIS A 377 40.51 40.16 -52.39
C HIS A 377 40.70 41.66 -52.21
N LYS A 378 41.18 42.32 -53.24
CA LYS A 378 41.37 43.79 -53.19
C LYS A 378 40.07 44.52 -53.33
N ILE A 379 39.80 45.42 -52.37
CA ILE A 379 38.57 46.20 -52.35
C ILE A 379 38.80 47.54 -51.68
N GLN A 380 38.18 48.58 -52.21
CA GLN A 380 38.07 49.91 -51.51
C GLN A 380 37.00 49.82 -50.42
N GLY A 381 37.36 50.07 -49.20
CA GLY A 381 36.44 50.03 -48.05
C GLY A 381 36.57 51.30 -47.21
N LYS A 382 35.47 51.58 -46.49
CA LYS A 382 35.47 52.70 -45.50
C LYS A 382 36.17 52.20 -44.23
N VAL A 383 36.98 53.08 -43.67
CA VAL A 383 37.54 52.94 -42.33
C VAL A 383 37.11 54.11 -41.47
N TRP A 384 36.97 53.82 -40.19
CA TRP A 384 36.69 54.80 -39.19
C TRP A 384 37.84 54.87 -38.19
N SER A 385 38.33 56.01 -37.87
CA SER A 385 39.26 56.28 -36.76
C SER A 385 38.81 57.45 -35.93
N ALA A 386 39.19 57.46 -34.65
CA ALA A 386 38.89 58.61 -33.78
C ALA A 386 39.59 59.89 -34.17
N ALA A 387 40.68 59.80 -34.87
CA ALA A 387 41.48 60.94 -35.27
C ALA A 387 41.02 61.58 -36.59
N SER A 388 40.62 60.79 -37.59
CA SER A 388 40.33 61.26 -38.95
C SER A 388 38.85 61.06 -39.36
N GLY A 389 38.03 60.48 -38.51
CA GLY A 389 36.65 60.07 -38.87
C GLY A 389 36.61 58.99 -39.97
N PHE A 390 35.71 59.15 -40.93
CA PHE A 390 35.59 58.21 -42.07
C PHE A 390 36.56 58.65 -43.18
N THR A 391 37.37 57.63 -43.60
CA THR A 391 38.24 57.75 -44.76
C THR A 391 38.10 56.48 -45.61
N THR A 392 38.68 56.45 -46.81
CA THR A 392 38.70 55.28 -47.70
C THR A 392 40.09 54.64 -47.66
N LYS A 393 40.15 53.35 -47.62
CA LYS A 393 41.38 52.54 -47.61
C LYS A 393 41.23 51.39 -48.59
N GLU A 394 42.32 51.10 -49.33
CA GLU A 394 42.40 49.88 -50.07
C GLU A 394 42.77 48.72 -49.14
N PHE A 395 41.95 47.69 -49.15
CA PHE A 395 42.17 46.45 -48.40
C PHE A 395 42.63 45.35 -49.35
N SER A 396 43.57 44.56 -48.92
CA SER A 396 44.02 43.38 -49.67
C SER A 396 43.19 42.13 -49.37
N TYR A 397 42.33 42.18 -48.37
CA TYR A 397 41.53 41.05 -47.91
C TYR A 397 40.08 41.47 -47.67
N THR A 398 39.18 40.50 -47.83
CA THR A 398 37.80 40.62 -47.37
C THR A 398 37.49 39.61 -46.30
N SER A 399 36.56 39.90 -45.40
CA SER A 399 36.07 39.02 -44.34
C SER A 399 34.62 39.28 -44.01
N GLY A 400 34.06 38.47 -43.10
CA GLY A 400 32.72 38.64 -42.58
C GLY A 400 32.71 39.02 -41.10
N LEU A 401 31.69 39.81 -40.71
CA LEU A 401 31.36 40.13 -39.34
C LEU A 401 29.85 40.05 -39.18
N ILE A 402 29.37 39.34 -38.18
CA ILE A 402 27.94 39.32 -37.81
C ILE A 402 27.76 39.76 -36.37
N ASN A 403 26.62 40.35 -36.07
CA ASN A 403 26.25 40.71 -34.68
C ASN A 403 24.74 40.68 -34.47
N SER A 404 24.34 40.50 -33.21
CA SER A 404 22.93 40.47 -32.77
C SER A 404 22.41 41.81 -32.26
N GLY A 405 23.15 42.90 -32.42
CA GLY A 405 22.86 44.20 -31.75
C GLY A 405 21.48 44.80 -31.96
N SER A 406 20.85 44.53 -33.13
CA SER A 406 19.48 44.97 -33.44
C SER A 406 18.40 43.95 -33.06
N SER A 407 18.74 42.70 -32.86
CA SER A 407 17.79 41.59 -32.63
C SER A 407 17.79 41.12 -31.18
N PHE A 408 18.97 41.07 -30.56
CA PHE A 408 19.13 40.48 -29.24
C PHE A 408 20.23 41.14 -28.42
N ARG A 409 19.90 41.40 -27.16
CA ARG A 409 20.84 41.87 -26.14
C ARG A 409 20.42 41.26 -24.79
N GLN A 410 21.39 40.90 -23.97
CA GLN A 410 21.12 40.39 -22.65
C GLN A 410 22.16 40.88 -21.64
N LYS A 411 21.70 41.08 -20.41
CA LYS A 411 22.52 41.32 -19.23
C LYS A 411 22.51 40.04 -18.41
N PHE A 412 23.68 39.54 -18.03
CA PHE A 412 23.91 38.33 -17.30
C PHE A 412 23.45 37.06 -18.03
N GLY A 413 23.87 35.89 -17.51
CA GLY A 413 23.54 34.60 -18.04
C GLY A 413 24.75 33.87 -18.63
N THR A 414 24.48 32.92 -19.51
CA THR A 414 25.50 32.08 -20.14
C THR A 414 25.47 32.29 -21.64
N PHE A 415 26.57 32.72 -22.19
CA PHE A 415 26.77 32.93 -23.62
C PHE A 415 27.73 31.86 -24.14
N SER A 416 27.27 31.04 -25.04
CA SER A 416 28.04 29.88 -25.54
C SER A 416 27.96 29.79 -27.06
N ALA A 417 29.05 29.34 -27.66
CA ALA A 417 29.07 28.98 -29.07
C ALA A 417 30.01 27.78 -29.29
N LYS A 418 29.63 26.88 -30.19
CA LYS A 418 30.50 25.81 -30.69
C LYS A 418 31.19 26.29 -31.94
N ILE A 419 32.48 26.47 -31.84
CA ILE A 419 33.28 27.15 -32.85
C ILE A 419 34.55 26.37 -33.10
N LYS A 420 34.93 26.26 -34.39
CA LYS A 420 36.27 25.98 -34.85
C LYS A 420 36.85 27.29 -35.34
N LEU A 421 37.77 27.87 -34.57
CA LEU A 421 38.36 29.20 -34.85
C LEU A 421 39.26 29.19 -36.09
N GLY A 422 39.71 27.98 -36.51
CA GLY A 422 40.49 27.81 -37.71
C GLY A 422 41.99 28.16 -37.54
N ASN A 423 42.58 28.74 -38.56
CA ASN A 423 44.00 29.07 -38.57
C ASN A 423 44.37 29.97 -37.37
N PRO A 424 45.31 29.53 -36.50
CA PRO A 424 45.71 30.33 -35.33
C PRO A 424 46.46 31.63 -35.70
N ALA A 425 46.93 31.77 -36.94
CA ALA A 425 47.49 33.05 -37.45
C ALA A 425 46.41 34.03 -37.92
N ALA A 426 45.16 33.57 -38.09
CA ALA A 426 44.01 34.44 -38.35
C ALA A 426 43.54 35.09 -37.05
N LYS A 427 42.70 36.12 -37.16
CA LYS A 427 42.06 36.84 -36.06
C LYS A 427 40.57 36.52 -36.07
N SER A 428 40.20 35.29 -35.73
CA SER A 428 38.82 34.88 -35.55
C SER A 428 38.37 35.22 -34.13
N ALA A 429 37.17 35.76 -33.97
CA ALA A 429 36.70 36.20 -32.66
C ALA A 429 35.18 35.93 -32.44
N PHE A 430 34.84 35.55 -31.22
CA PHE A 430 33.51 35.55 -30.63
C PHE A 430 33.56 36.46 -29.40
N TRP A 431 32.83 37.59 -29.45
CA TRP A 431 32.91 38.61 -28.40
C TRP A 431 31.60 39.33 -28.16
N MET A 432 31.59 40.21 -27.19
CA MET A 432 30.40 40.97 -26.79
C MET A 432 30.74 42.47 -26.63
N LEU A 433 29.79 43.30 -27.02
CA LEU A 433 29.84 44.76 -26.84
C LEU A 433 28.50 45.26 -26.24
N ALA A 434 28.59 46.39 -25.55
CA ALA A 434 27.45 47.24 -25.19
C ALA A 434 27.25 48.35 -26.24
N ASP A 435 26.55 49.42 -25.88
CA ASP A 435 26.37 50.59 -26.78
C ASP A 435 27.65 51.41 -26.99
N LYS A 436 28.66 51.19 -26.18
CA LYS A 436 29.98 51.80 -26.28
C LYS A 436 31.02 50.72 -26.64
N ILE A 437 32.22 51.16 -27.05
CA ILE A 437 33.33 50.27 -27.35
C ILE A 437 33.76 49.45 -26.13
N THR A 438 33.61 50.03 -24.95
CA THR A 438 33.82 49.35 -23.66
C THR A 438 32.56 49.47 -22.80
N PRO A 439 32.16 48.44 -22.03
CA PRO A 439 32.90 47.19 -21.81
C PRO A 439 32.94 46.32 -23.08
N HIS A 440 34.09 45.65 -23.29
CA HIS A 440 34.30 44.70 -24.37
C HIS A 440 34.75 43.36 -23.76
N ILE A 441 34.15 42.27 -24.16
CA ILE A 441 34.48 40.92 -23.68
C ILE A 441 34.78 40.06 -24.89
N ASP A 442 36.03 39.62 -25.07
CA ASP A 442 36.30 38.51 -25.97
C ASP A 442 36.02 37.19 -25.26
N ILE A 443 34.96 36.51 -25.69
CA ILE A 443 34.65 35.15 -25.18
C ILE A 443 35.73 34.20 -25.68
N CYS A 444 36.17 34.34 -26.90
CA CYS A 444 37.41 33.78 -27.42
C CYS A 444 37.87 34.53 -28.67
N ARG A 445 39.16 34.71 -28.88
CA ARG A 445 39.74 35.15 -30.14
C ARG A 445 41.12 34.51 -30.42
N THR A 446 41.44 34.35 -31.67
CA THR A 446 42.80 33.95 -32.07
C THR A 446 43.68 35.16 -32.30
N SER A 447 44.91 35.07 -31.87
CA SER A 447 45.96 36.04 -32.20
C SER A 447 47.33 35.48 -31.82
N GLY A 448 48.34 35.67 -32.67
CA GLY A 448 49.72 35.28 -32.39
C GLY A 448 49.89 33.76 -32.08
N GLY A 449 49.08 32.90 -32.70
CA GLY A 449 49.16 31.46 -32.50
C GLY A 449 48.53 30.96 -31.16
N LYS A 450 47.72 31.77 -30.50
CA LYS A 450 47.04 31.42 -29.23
C LYS A 450 45.57 31.73 -29.33
N VAL A 451 44.79 31.15 -28.44
CA VAL A 451 43.41 31.53 -28.16
C VAL A 451 43.39 32.38 -26.88
N TRP A 452 42.87 33.59 -27.00
CA TRP A 452 42.81 34.60 -25.96
C TRP A 452 41.39 34.78 -25.46
N PHE A 453 41.28 35.19 -24.20
CA PHE A 453 40.08 35.54 -23.45
C PHE A 453 40.34 36.92 -22.84
N ASP A 454 39.77 37.97 -23.39
CA ASP A 454 40.08 39.34 -22.96
C ASP A 454 38.83 40.02 -22.35
N TYR A 455 39.10 40.83 -21.38
CA TYR A 455 38.11 41.78 -20.83
C TYR A 455 38.70 43.17 -20.78
N PHE A 456 37.97 44.12 -21.38
CA PHE A 456 38.25 45.53 -21.32
C PHE A 456 37.12 46.23 -20.58
N SER A 457 37.42 46.78 -19.41
CA SER A 457 36.44 47.48 -18.59
C SER A 457 36.15 48.89 -19.13
N THR A 458 35.04 49.48 -18.68
CA THR A 458 34.68 50.88 -18.98
C THR A 458 35.72 51.90 -18.49
N LYS A 459 36.55 51.50 -17.51
CA LYS A 459 37.67 52.32 -16.99
C LYS A 459 38.98 52.14 -17.76
N GLY A 460 38.97 51.39 -18.89
CA GLY A 460 40.14 51.13 -19.69
C GLY A 460 41.07 50.00 -19.15
N ASN A 461 40.72 49.36 -18.04
CA ASN A 461 41.52 48.25 -17.52
C ASN A 461 41.35 47.03 -18.40
N LYS A 462 42.47 46.36 -18.74
CA LYS A 462 42.48 45.10 -19.46
C LYS A 462 42.90 43.95 -18.55
N SER A 463 42.15 42.85 -18.61
CA SER A 463 42.57 41.56 -18.05
C SER A 463 42.40 40.46 -19.08
N ASN A 464 43.29 39.46 -19.05
CA ASN A 464 43.26 38.41 -20.04
C ASN A 464 43.89 37.09 -19.56
N ALA A 465 43.57 36.03 -20.31
CA ALA A 465 44.25 34.77 -20.26
C ALA A 465 44.40 34.22 -21.68
N SER A 466 45.27 33.24 -21.87
CA SER A 466 45.41 32.55 -23.15
C SER A 466 45.71 31.07 -22.99
N VAL A 467 45.36 30.30 -24.01
CA VAL A 467 45.69 28.88 -24.15
C VAL A 467 46.36 28.60 -25.49
N GLY A 468 46.95 27.45 -25.66
CA GLY A 468 47.66 27.05 -26.90
C GLY A 468 46.69 26.91 -28.10
N SER A 469 47.29 26.97 -29.31
CA SER A 469 46.56 26.93 -30.58
C SER A 469 45.78 25.62 -30.83
N ARG A 470 46.06 24.56 -30.08
CA ARG A 470 45.27 23.32 -30.21
C ARG A 470 43.76 23.52 -30.07
N TYR A 471 43.38 24.53 -29.32
CA TYR A 471 41.98 24.87 -29.07
C TYR A 471 41.30 25.70 -30.19
N SER A 472 42.03 26.05 -31.25
CA SER A 472 41.47 26.68 -32.44
C SER A 472 41.23 25.72 -33.62
N ASN A 473 41.86 24.54 -33.60
CA ASN A 473 41.98 23.66 -34.78
C ASN A 473 40.81 22.67 -34.91
N ASP A 474 39.96 22.59 -33.91
CA ASP A 474 38.78 21.73 -33.91
C ASP A 474 37.60 22.47 -33.26
N TYR A 475 36.41 21.91 -33.27
CA TYR A 475 35.23 22.46 -32.61
C TYR A 475 35.35 22.36 -31.10
N PHE A 476 35.28 23.50 -30.43
CA PHE A 476 35.16 23.63 -29.00
C PHE A 476 33.98 24.47 -28.63
N ILE A 477 33.38 24.22 -27.45
CA ILE A 477 32.34 25.05 -26.88
C ILE A 477 33.04 26.11 -26.02
N TYR A 478 33.01 27.34 -26.51
CA TYR A 478 33.45 28.52 -25.77
C TYR A 478 32.29 29.12 -25.03
N THR A 479 32.45 29.36 -23.76
CA THR A 479 31.36 29.81 -22.88
C THR A 479 31.84 30.98 -22.00
N LEU A 480 31.01 31.98 -21.88
CA LEU A 480 31.08 32.99 -20.84
C LEU A 480 29.89 32.82 -19.89
N GLU A 481 30.16 32.59 -18.64
CA GLU A 481 29.16 32.74 -17.58
C GLU A 481 29.31 34.11 -16.96
N TRP A 482 28.23 34.89 -16.98
CA TRP A 482 28.21 36.25 -16.52
C TRP A 482 27.13 36.45 -15.45
N THR A 483 27.58 36.72 -14.23
CA THR A 483 26.73 37.12 -13.09
C THR A 483 26.92 38.59 -12.76
N SER A 484 26.21 39.09 -11.76
CA SER A 484 26.35 40.49 -11.31
C SER A 484 27.75 40.84 -10.76
N ASP A 485 28.47 39.84 -10.32
CA ASP A 485 29.73 39.95 -9.56
C ASP A 485 30.91 39.25 -10.22
N LYS A 486 30.67 38.39 -11.25
CA LYS A 486 31.73 37.55 -11.83
C LYS A 486 31.51 37.31 -13.33
N LEU A 487 32.60 37.25 -14.06
CA LEU A 487 32.73 36.68 -15.40
C LEU A 487 33.59 35.43 -15.33
N VAL A 488 33.14 34.34 -15.95
CA VAL A 488 33.91 33.08 -16.03
C VAL A 488 33.94 32.57 -17.46
N TRP A 489 35.13 32.46 -18.02
CA TRP A 489 35.35 31.88 -19.35
C TRP A 489 35.66 30.39 -19.26
N LYS A 490 35.05 29.63 -20.14
CA LYS A 490 35.21 28.16 -20.16
C LYS A 490 35.47 27.65 -21.60
N ILE A 491 36.25 26.57 -21.70
CA ILE A 491 36.34 25.75 -22.90
C ILE A 491 35.85 24.36 -22.54
N ASN A 492 34.82 23.85 -23.25
CA ASN A 492 34.24 22.54 -22.98
C ASN A 492 33.93 22.37 -21.49
N GLY A 493 33.29 23.37 -20.85
CA GLY A 493 32.91 23.38 -19.45
C GLY A 493 34.04 23.59 -18.44
N ASN A 494 35.33 23.64 -18.89
CA ASN A 494 36.47 23.85 -18.00
C ASN A 494 36.85 25.33 -17.93
N GLU A 495 36.90 25.90 -16.73
CA GLU A 495 37.29 27.31 -16.50
C GLU A 495 38.71 27.56 -16.98
N VAL A 496 38.90 28.62 -17.79
CA VAL A 496 40.17 29.09 -18.30
C VAL A 496 40.58 30.42 -17.67
N PHE A 497 39.61 31.27 -17.38
CA PHE A 497 39.80 32.58 -16.84
C PHE A 497 38.57 33.04 -16.05
N SER A 498 38.75 33.87 -15.05
CA SER A 498 37.65 34.54 -14.36
C SER A 498 38.03 35.93 -13.92
N GLN A 499 37.04 36.81 -13.83
CA GLN A 499 37.15 38.23 -13.48
C GLN A 499 36.02 38.63 -12.54
N THR A 500 36.36 39.26 -11.43
CA THR A 500 35.38 39.72 -10.42
C THR A 500 35.38 41.25 -10.26
N SER A 501 36.34 41.96 -10.85
CA SER A 501 36.43 43.41 -10.77
C SER A 501 35.87 44.07 -12.02
N GLY A 502 35.04 45.09 -11.85
CA GLY A 502 34.50 45.90 -12.93
C GLY A 502 33.52 45.18 -13.84
N VAL A 503 32.86 44.13 -13.36
CA VAL A 503 31.89 43.33 -14.13
C VAL A 503 30.81 44.24 -14.75
N PRO A 504 30.52 44.10 -16.06
CA PRO A 504 29.53 44.92 -16.75
C PRO A 504 28.14 44.78 -16.13
N GLN A 505 27.41 45.90 -16.10
CA GLN A 505 26.06 45.98 -15.53
C GLN A 505 24.99 46.41 -16.56
N GLU A 506 25.37 46.42 -17.84
CA GLU A 506 24.53 46.82 -18.96
C GLU A 506 24.31 45.67 -19.96
N PRO A 507 23.20 45.62 -20.71
CA PRO A 507 22.96 44.57 -21.69
C PRO A 507 24.01 44.63 -22.82
N MET A 508 24.52 43.48 -23.20
CA MET A 508 25.49 43.34 -24.29
C MET A 508 24.93 42.42 -25.39
N TYR A 509 25.40 42.63 -26.61
CA TYR A 509 25.10 41.82 -27.77
C TYR A 509 26.34 41.01 -28.21
N VAL A 510 26.11 39.93 -28.92
CA VAL A 510 27.19 39.05 -29.39
C VAL A 510 27.61 39.38 -30.82
N LEU A 511 28.91 39.19 -31.08
CA LEU A 511 29.52 39.36 -32.37
C LEU A 511 30.42 38.17 -32.72
N LEU A 512 30.50 37.85 -34.00
CA LEU A 512 31.40 36.85 -34.57
C LEU A 512 32.04 37.45 -35.81
N ALA A 513 33.38 37.35 -35.92
CA ALA A 513 34.10 37.81 -37.10
C ALA A 513 35.34 36.99 -37.42
N GLY A 514 35.61 36.90 -38.68
CA GLY A 514 36.92 36.52 -39.19
C GLY A 514 37.80 37.77 -39.40
N GLY A 515 39.11 37.58 -39.35
CA GLY A 515 40.04 38.65 -39.61
C GLY A 515 41.49 38.11 -39.68
N LEU A 516 42.44 39.02 -39.80
CA LEU A 516 43.86 38.70 -39.92
C LEU A 516 44.73 39.58 -39.02
N ASP A 517 45.69 38.97 -38.31
CA ASP A 517 46.77 39.66 -37.64
C ASP A 517 47.97 39.93 -38.59
N LYS A 518 48.13 39.08 -39.58
CA LYS A 518 49.22 39.09 -40.55
C LYS A 518 48.70 38.66 -41.92
N PRO A 519 49.33 39.12 -43.02
CA PRO A 519 48.99 38.64 -44.33
C PRO A 519 49.10 37.14 -44.45
N VAL A 520 48.11 36.52 -45.13
CA VAL A 520 48.05 35.09 -45.39
C VAL A 520 47.87 34.83 -46.88
N ASN A 521 48.48 33.75 -47.35
CA ASN A 521 48.26 33.27 -48.71
C ASN A 521 47.10 32.28 -48.70
N GLY A 522 45.96 32.70 -49.23
CA GLY A 522 44.78 31.81 -49.36
C GLY A 522 43.65 32.10 -48.38
N LEU A 523 42.68 31.23 -48.42
CA LEU A 523 41.45 31.31 -47.61
C LEU A 523 41.73 30.84 -46.18
N THR A 524 41.22 31.59 -45.22
CA THR A 524 41.03 31.11 -43.83
C THR A 524 39.55 31.20 -43.46
N SER A 525 39.09 30.26 -42.65
CA SER A 525 37.67 30.21 -42.25
C SER A 525 37.53 29.98 -40.74
N MET A 526 36.59 30.70 -40.15
CA MET A 526 36.00 30.40 -38.84
C MET A 526 34.69 29.64 -39.09
N GLU A 527 34.50 28.52 -38.43
CA GLU A 527 33.30 27.67 -38.57
C GLU A 527 32.53 27.70 -37.26
N ILE A 528 31.24 28.01 -37.34
CA ILE A 528 30.33 28.14 -36.18
C ILE A 528 29.20 27.10 -36.39
N ASP A 529 29.08 26.14 -35.48
CA ASP A 529 28.05 25.12 -35.49
C ASP A 529 26.75 25.69 -34.86
N TRP A 530 26.88 26.31 -33.72
CA TRP A 530 25.75 26.98 -33.05
C TRP A 530 26.21 28.13 -32.13
N VAL A 531 25.24 29.01 -31.83
CA VAL A 531 25.30 30.05 -30.78
C VAL A 531 24.08 29.90 -29.87
N ARG A 532 24.28 29.85 -28.56
CA ARG A 532 23.20 29.71 -27.57
C ARG A 532 23.43 30.67 -26.40
N VAL A 533 22.39 31.39 -26.02
CA VAL A 533 22.42 32.25 -24.84
C VAL A 533 21.30 31.88 -23.88
N TYR A 534 21.68 31.73 -22.63
CA TYR A 534 20.76 31.37 -21.58
C TYR A 534 20.68 32.45 -20.52
N LYS A 535 19.51 32.71 -20.00
CA LYS A 535 19.28 33.55 -18.83
C LYS A 535 19.06 32.68 -17.60
N ASN A 536 19.76 32.99 -16.51
CA ASN A 536 19.49 32.34 -15.23
C ASN A 536 18.15 32.83 -14.67
N LYS A 537 17.37 31.89 -14.10
CA LYS A 537 16.11 32.17 -13.41
C LYS A 537 16.33 32.77 -12.05
#